data_304f8e1ec5b18ae99a159f55b705901f
#
_entry.id   304f8e1ec5b18ae99a159f55b705901f
#
_cell.length_a   1.000
_cell.length_b   1.000
_cell.length_c   1.000
_cell.angle_alpha   90.00
_cell.angle_beta   90.00
_cell.angle_gamma   90.00
#
_symmetry.space_group_name_H-M   'P 1'
#
loop_
_entity.id
_entity.type
_entity.pdbx_description
1 polymer ?
#
loop_
_entity_poly.entity_id
_entity_poly.type
_entity_poly.pdbx_seq_one_letter_code
_entity_poly.pdbx_strand_id
1 'polypeptide(L)'
;MTQPAPKKVVLAYSGGLDTSIILKWLQTEYGAEVVTFTADLGQGEELAPAREKALKMGIKPENIFIDDLREEFVRDYVFPMFRANALYEGQYLLGTSIARPLIAKRQIEIARMVGADAVCHGATGKGNDQVRFELGYYALEPDIRVIAPWREWAFKSREHLLDFAEKHQIPIAKDKRGEAPFSVDANLLHSSSEGKVLEDPSVEAPEFVHQRTLSPEDAPDVATVITIAFEKGDPVSINGEAMSPATLLTTLNQYGHDNGIGRLDLVENRFVGMKSRGVYETPGGTILLAAHRGVESITLDGGAMHLKDELAVKYAHLVYNGFWFSPEREMLQAAIDHSQLKVSGTVRVKLYKGNATVIGRESAESLYDQELVTFEDGAVAYDQKDAAGFIKLNALRLRVLGKRDARDRG
;
A
#
# COMPACT_ATOMS: atom_id res chain seq x y z
N MET A 1 13.14 30.60 20.38
CA MET A 1 12.43 30.31 21.65
C MET A 1 12.22 28.81 21.68
N THR A 2 12.76 28.12 22.68
CA THR A 2 12.50 26.69 22.88
C THR A 2 11.04 26.52 23.28
N GLN A 3 10.29 25.73 22.52
CA GLN A 3 8.90 25.40 22.89
C GLN A 3 8.89 24.73 24.27
N PRO A 4 7.88 25.00 25.13
CA PRO A 4 7.76 24.32 26.43
C PRO A 4 7.65 22.81 26.22
N ALA A 5 8.11 22.02 27.20
CA ALA A 5 7.96 20.57 27.13
C ALA A 5 6.49 20.16 26.98
N PRO A 6 6.18 19.15 26.13
CA PRO A 6 4.82 18.69 25.96
C PRO A 6 4.30 18.05 27.27
N LYS A 7 3.04 18.25 27.59
CA LYS A 7 2.42 17.70 28.82
C LYS A 7 1.85 16.31 28.57
N LYS A 8 1.23 16.09 27.43
CA LYS A 8 0.59 14.83 27.06
C LYS A 8 0.88 14.49 25.60
N VAL A 9 1.38 13.29 25.34
CA VAL A 9 1.84 12.83 24.02
C VAL A 9 1.11 11.56 23.62
N VAL A 10 0.52 11.51 22.42
CA VAL A 10 0.04 10.27 21.83
C VAL A 10 1.16 9.65 20.99
N LEU A 11 1.58 8.46 21.37
CA LEU A 11 2.63 7.69 20.71
C LEU A 11 2.04 6.60 19.81
N ALA A 12 2.40 6.58 18.52
CA ALA A 12 2.19 5.41 17.66
C ALA A 12 3.07 4.26 18.20
N TYR A 13 2.43 3.26 18.79
CA TYR A 13 3.08 2.24 19.61
C TYR A 13 2.84 0.84 19.05
N SER A 14 3.90 0.17 18.61
CA SER A 14 3.85 -1.21 18.12
C SER A 14 4.13 -2.27 19.18
N GLY A 15 4.55 -1.87 20.39
CA GLY A 15 5.04 -2.81 21.41
C GLY A 15 6.45 -3.35 21.13
N GLY A 16 7.06 -3.01 20.00
CA GLY A 16 8.44 -3.36 19.67
C GLY A 16 9.48 -2.69 20.57
N LEU A 17 10.75 -3.02 20.37
CA LEU A 17 11.86 -2.46 21.15
C LEU A 17 11.92 -0.94 21.02
N ASP A 18 11.97 -0.43 19.79
CA ASP A 18 12.18 0.99 19.52
C ASP A 18 11.04 1.84 20.09
N THR A 19 9.79 1.47 19.87
CA THR A 19 8.64 2.22 20.39
C THR A 19 8.52 2.14 21.91
N SER A 20 9.02 1.06 22.53
CA SER A 20 9.09 0.96 24.01
C SER A 20 10.18 1.84 24.60
N ILE A 21 11.32 1.97 23.91
CA ILE A 21 12.38 2.92 24.29
C ILE A 21 11.85 4.34 24.15
N ILE A 22 11.18 4.66 23.05
CA ILE A 22 10.55 5.97 22.82
C ILE A 22 9.53 6.30 23.92
N LEU A 23 8.67 5.36 24.30
CA LEU A 23 7.74 5.54 25.41
C LEU A 23 8.46 5.97 26.68
N LYS A 24 9.50 5.22 27.06
CA LYS A 24 10.28 5.52 28.26
C LYS A 24 11.02 6.84 28.17
N TRP A 25 11.58 7.13 27.00
CA TRP A 25 12.28 8.37 26.73
C TRP A 25 11.35 9.59 26.88
N LEU A 26 10.12 9.53 26.34
CA LEU A 26 9.11 10.58 26.52
C LEU A 26 8.78 10.83 27.99
N GLN A 27 8.68 9.76 28.80
CA GLN A 27 8.44 9.87 30.24
C GLN A 27 9.61 10.50 30.99
N THR A 28 10.87 10.20 30.60
CA THR A 28 12.06 10.63 31.35
C THR A 28 12.56 12.00 30.90
N GLU A 29 12.60 12.27 29.59
CA GLU A 29 13.17 13.52 29.07
C GLU A 29 12.18 14.69 29.11
N TYR A 30 10.90 14.42 28.84
CA TYR A 30 9.86 15.46 28.85
C TYR A 30 9.01 15.45 30.10
N GLY A 31 9.05 14.39 30.90
CA GLY A 31 8.10 14.21 32.02
C GLY A 31 6.65 14.12 31.52
N ALA A 32 6.42 13.75 30.27
CA ALA A 32 5.12 13.77 29.64
C ALA A 32 4.25 12.61 30.06
N GLU A 33 2.94 12.85 30.17
CA GLU A 33 1.95 11.78 30.21
C GLU A 33 1.86 11.15 28.81
N VAL A 34 2.16 9.84 28.70
CA VAL A 34 2.14 9.14 27.42
C VAL A 34 0.83 8.36 27.27
N VAL A 35 0.19 8.56 26.12
CA VAL A 35 -0.95 7.77 25.63
C VAL A 35 -0.41 6.90 24.49
N THR A 36 -0.63 5.59 24.55
CA THR A 36 -0.21 4.67 23.50
C THR A 36 -1.36 4.37 22.56
N PHE A 37 -1.07 4.34 21.25
CA PHE A 37 -2.01 3.94 20.23
C PHE A 37 -1.39 2.86 19.33
N THR A 38 -2.08 1.74 19.22
CA THR A 38 -1.74 0.61 18.35
C THR A 38 -2.88 0.37 17.38
N ALA A 39 -2.61 0.44 16.09
CA ALA A 39 -3.57 0.13 15.05
C ALA A 39 -3.50 -1.36 14.69
N ASP A 40 -4.65 -2.04 14.66
CA ASP A 40 -4.79 -3.33 13.97
C ASP A 40 -5.14 -3.08 12.52
N LEU A 41 -4.18 -3.32 11.64
CA LEU A 41 -4.33 -3.26 10.18
C LEU A 41 -4.21 -4.65 9.54
N GLY A 42 -4.33 -5.72 10.33
CA GLY A 42 -4.17 -7.10 9.87
C GLY A 42 -2.70 -7.51 9.66
N GLN A 43 -1.81 -7.00 10.49
CA GLN A 43 -0.38 -7.33 10.47
C GLN A 43 -0.07 -8.76 10.92
N GLY A 44 -1.06 -9.48 11.48
CA GLY A 44 -0.90 -10.87 11.93
C GLY A 44 -0.20 -11.04 13.27
N GLU A 45 0.18 -9.95 13.95
CA GLU A 45 0.75 -9.99 15.29
C GLU A 45 -0.36 -9.96 16.35
N GLU A 46 -0.12 -10.62 17.48
CA GLU A 46 -1.00 -10.52 18.64
C GLU A 46 -0.89 -9.14 19.29
N LEU A 47 -2.00 -8.42 19.40
CA LEU A 47 -2.06 -7.07 19.97
C LEU A 47 -2.00 -7.07 21.51
N ALA A 48 -2.39 -8.18 22.14
CA ALA A 48 -2.36 -8.35 23.59
C ALA A 48 -0.96 -8.09 24.20
N PRO A 49 0.16 -8.57 23.63
CA PRO A 49 1.49 -8.28 24.14
C PRO A 49 1.84 -6.79 24.16
N ALA A 50 1.37 -6.00 23.17
CA ALA A 50 1.59 -4.54 23.16
C ALA A 50 0.89 -3.86 24.34
N ARG A 51 -0.36 -4.26 24.64
CA ARG A 51 -1.12 -3.76 25.81
C ARG A 51 -0.43 -4.11 27.11
N GLU A 52 -0.07 -5.38 27.31
CA GLU A 52 0.59 -5.83 28.52
C GLU A 52 1.91 -5.09 28.76
N LYS A 53 2.67 -4.86 27.72
CA LYS A 53 3.94 -4.16 27.79
C LYS A 53 3.76 -2.70 28.16
N ALA A 54 2.77 -2.01 27.58
CA ALA A 54 2.43 -0.64 27.93
C ALA A 54 2.03 -0.53 29.42
N LEU A 55 1.20 -1.45 29.93
CA LEU A 55 0.84 -1.52 31.35
C LEU A 55 2.06 -1.72 32.24
N LYS A 56 2.97 -2.66 31.91
CA LYS A 56 4.23 -2.89 32.65
C LYS A 56 5.14 -1.68 32.66
N MET A 57 5.06 -0.83 31.65
CA MET A 57 5.80 0.43 31.55
C MET A 57 5.10 1.62 32.22
N GLY A 58 4.03 1.36 32.97
CA GLY A 58 3.36 2.36 33.82
C GLY A 58 2.32 3.21 33.07
N ILE A 59 1.90 2.81 31.87
CA ILE A 59 0.78 3.49 31.19
C ILE A 59 -0.53 3.05 31.83
N LYS A 60 -1.38 4.04 32.16
CA LYS A 60 -2.70 3.78 32.72
C LYS A 60 -3.60 3.09 31.70
N PRO A 61 -4.49 2.17 32.10
CA PRO A 61 -5.38 1.45 31.20
C PRO A 61 -6.20 2.35 30.26
N GLU A 62 -6.66 3.50 30.75
CA GLU A 62 -7.42 4.51 30.00
C GLU A 62 -6.58 5.26 28.95
N ASN A 63 -5.25 5.17 29.01
CA ASN A 63 -4.31 5.78 28.09
C ASN A 63 -3.75 4.76 27.07
N ILE A 64 -4.34 3.56 26.97
CA ILE A 64 -3.93 2.53 26.03
C ILE A 64 -5.05 2.29 25.02
N PHE A 65 -4.85 2.75 23.79
CA PHE A 65 -5.77 2.58 22.68
C PHE A 65 -5.24 1.49 21.74
N ILE A 66 -6.10 0.52 21.44
CA ILE A 66 -5.87 -0.52 20.43
C ILE A 66 -7.15 -0.60 19.60
N ASP A 67 -7.09 -0.17 18.36
CA ASP A 67 -8.25 -0.07 17.51
C ASP A 67 -8.14 -1.02 16.30
N ASP A 68 -9.20 -1.77 16.05
CA ASP A 68 -9.35 -2.55 14.82
C ASP A 68 -9.75 -1.62 13.67
N LEU A 69 -8.82 -1.36 12.78
CA LEU A 69 -8.98 -0.49 11.63
C LEU A 69 -8.97 -1.25 10.30
N ARG A 70 -9.08 -2.59 10.31
CA ARG A 70 -8.96 -3.43 9.11
C ARG A 70 -10.01 -3.11 8.06
N GLU A 71 -11.28 -2.94 8.48
CA GLU A 71 -12.36 -2.60 7.56
C GLU A 71 -12.20 -1.19 6.98
N GLU A 72 -11.87 -0.19 7.79
CA GLU A 72 -11.59 1.17 7.34
C GLU A 72 -10.38 1.19 6.38
N PHE A 73 -9.32 0.46 6.73
CA PHE A 73 -8.11 0.37 5.91
C PHE A 73 -8.42 -0.15 4.50
N VAL A 74 -9.17 -1.23 4.40
CA VAL A 74 -9.45 -1.82 3.08
C VAL A 74 -10.46 -0.98 2.30
N ARG A 75 -11.56 -0.55 2.93
CA ARG A 75 -12.62 0.21 2.27
C ARG A 75 -12.17 1.59 1.82
N ASP A 76 -11.45 2.34 2.68
CA ASP A 76 -11.20 3.76 2.49
C ASP A 76 -9.78 4.10 2.01
N TYR A 77 -8.85 3.12 2.01
CA TYR A 77 -7.46 3.30 1.58
C TYR A 77 -7.06 2.30 0.49
N VAL A 78 -7.32 1.01 0.68
CA VAL A 78 -6.93 -0.02 -0.30
C VAL A 78 -7.80 0.07 -1.55
N PHE A 79 -9.14 0.04 -1.44
CA PHE A 79 -10.02 0.06 -2.61
C PHE A 79 -9.90 1.34 -3.45
N PRO A 80 -9.84 2.56 -2.87
CA PRO A 80 -9.56 3.77 -3.65
C PRO A 80 -8.26 3.70 -4.45
N MET A 81 -7.20 3.13 -3.88
CA MET A 81 -5.94 2.91 -4.57
C MET A 81 -6.09 1.91 -5.73
N PHE A 82 -6.86 0.83 -5.55
CA PHE A 82 -7.13 -0.15 -6.61
C PHE A 82 -8.01 0.42 -7.72
N ARG A 83 -9.01 1.26 -7.41
CA ARG A 83 -9.76 2.00 -8.45
C ARG A 83 -8.82 2.82 -9.34
N ALA A 84 -7.76 3.37 -8.76
CA ALA A 84 -6.72 4.06 -9.51
C ALA A 84 -5.79 3.12 -10.30
N ASN A 85 -5.74 1.82 -10.01
CA ASN A 85 -4.67 0.91 -10.41
C ASN A 85 -3.27 1.47 -10.07
N ALA A 86 -3.13 2.11 -8.91
CA ALA A 86 -1.93 2.83 -8.54
C ALA A 86 -0.77 1.88 -8.23
N LEU A 87 0.30 2.02 -8.98
CA LEU A 87 1.55 1.29 -8.81
C LEU A 87 2.72 2.28 -8.77
N TYR A 88 3.45 2.33 -7.66
CA TYR A 88 4.66 3.12 -7.64
C TYR A 88 5.75 2.44 -8.45
N GLU A 89 6.39 3.23 -9.33
CA GLU A 89 7.39 2.74 -10.29
C GLU A 89 6.91 1.52 -11.13
N GLY A 90 5.60 1.44 -11.36
CA GLY A 90 4.98 0.41 -12.18
C GLY A 90 4.82 -0.97 -11.53
N GLN A 91 5.21 -1.15 -10.26
CA GLN A 91 5.25 -2.45 -9.60
C GLN A 91 4.72 -2.45 -8.16
N TYR A 92 5.08 -1.46 -7.34
CA TYR A 92 4.80 -1.47 -5.90
C TYR A 92 3.37 -1.03 -5.56
N LEU A 93 2.62 -1.88 -4.86
CA LEU A 93 1.20 -1.70 -4.47
C LEU A 93 0.98 -0.83 -3.23
N LEU A 94 1.96 -0.01 -2.82
CA LEU A 94 1.80 1.10 -1.86
C LEU A 94 1.33 0.74 -0.44
N GLY A 95 1.39 -0.53 -0.02
CA GLY A 95 0.77 -0.99 1.24
C GLY A 95 1.22 -0.24 2.48
N THR A 96 2.53 0.05 2.64
CA THR A 96 3.02 0.89 3.75
C THR A 96 2.57 2.35 3.58
N SER A 97 2.57 2.85 2.33
CA SER A 97 2.28 4.26 2.04
C SER A 97 0.83 4.65 2.37
N ILE A 98 -0.13 3.74 2.20
CA ILE A 98 -1.55 3.98 2.52
C ILE A 98 -1.89 3.65 3.99
N ALA A 99 -1.06 2.88 4.68
CA ALA A 99 -1.27 2.56 6.09
C ALA A 99 -0.96 3.77 7.01
N ARG A 100 0.11 4.50 6.72
CA ARG A 100 0.56 5.62 7.58
C ARG A 100 -0.45 6.77 7.68
N PRO A 101 -1.12 7.23 6.60
CA PRO A 101 -2.18 8.24 6.72
C PRO A 101 -3.36 7.80 7.60
N LEU A 102 -3.79 6.54 7.56
CA LEU A 102 -4.84 6.03 8.44
C LEU A 102 -4.39 6.05 9.90
N ILE A 103 -3.17 5.56 10.19
CA ILE A 103 -2.61 5.59 11.55
C ILE A 103 -2.51 7.04 12.04
N ALA A 104 -2.00 7.97 11.21
CA ALA A 104 -1.89 9.38 11.54
C ALA A 104 -3.26 10.01 11.83
N LYS A 105 -4.27 9.72 11.02
CA LYS A 105 -5.65 10.19 11.23
C LYS A 105 -6.16 9.75 12.61
N ARG A 106 -6.08 8.46 12.90
CA ARG A 106 -6.60 7.94 14.17
C ARG A 106 -5.80 8.46 15.36
N GLN A 107 -4.51 8.65 15.21
CA GLN A 107 -3.67 9.22 16.27
C GLN A 107 -4.05 10.68 16.59
N ILE A 108 -4.36 11.51 15.59
CA ILE A 108 -4.86 12.87 15.77
C ILE A 108 -6.26 12.86 16.42
N GLU A 109 -7.15 11.96 16.01
CA GLU A 109 -8.46 11.81 16.66
C GLU A 109 -8.32 11.49 18.15
N ILE A 110 -7.43 10.57 18.51
CA ILE A 110 -7.12 10.24 19.91
C ILE A 110 -6.50 11.45 20.63
N ALA A 111 -5.56 12.17 19.98
CA ALA A 111 -4.94 13.35 20.58
C ALA A 111 -5.98 14.41 20.96
N ARG A 112 -6.94 14.67 20.07
CA ARG A 112 -8.09 15.57 20.37
C ARG A 112 -8.96 15.05 21.50
N MET A 113 -9.25 13.75 21.51
CA MET A 113 -10.11 13.10 22.53
C MET A 113 -9.51 13.20 23.94
N VAL A 114 -8.19 13.00 24.06
CA VAL A 114 -7.50 13.00 25.36
C VAL A 114 -6.88 14.35 25.73
N GLY A 115 -7.03 15.37 24.87
CA GLY A 115 -6.44 16.69 25.06
C GLY A 115 -4.92 16.67 25.06
N ALA A 116 -4.30 15.87 24.18
CA ALA A 116 -2.86 15.81 24.02
C ALA A 116 -2.36 17.02 23.22
N ASP A 117 -1.19 17.54 23.60
CA ASP A 117 -0.54 18.69 22.98
C ASP A 117 0.60 18.29 22.02
N ALA A 118 0.85 16.98 21.89
CA ALA A 118 1.83 16.45 20.95
C ALA A 118 1.48 15.02 20.47
N VAL A 119 2.01 14.66 19.31
CA VAL A 119 2.02 13.30 18.77
C VAL A 119 3.47 12.85 18.55
N CYS A 120 3.69 11.54 18.61
CA CYS A 120 5.02 10.96 18.44
C CYS A 120 4.95 9.72 17.54
N HIS A 121 5.93 9.56 16.65
CA HIS A 121 6.11 8.36 15.84
C HIS A 121 7.51 7.78 16.00
N GLY A 122 7.65 6.47 15.73
CA GLY A 122 8.92 5.75 15.81
C GLY A 122 9.66 5.60 14.47
N ALA A 123 9.23 6.31 13.42
CA ALA A 123 9.86 6.21 12.11
C ALA A 123 11.28 6.78 12.12
N THR A 124 12.21 6.07 11.46
CA THR A 124 13.62 6.51 11.37
C THR A 124 13.79 7.71 10.44
N GLY A 125 14.83 8.51 10.68
CA GLY A 125 15.16 9.69 9.86
C GLY A 125 15.61 9.37 8.42
N LYS A 126 15.81 8.09 8.07
CA LYS A 126 16.23 7.63 6.74
C LYS A 126 15.10 7.12 5.88
N GLY A 127 13.93 6.85 6.47
CA GLY A 127 12.76 6.28 5.78
C GLY A 127 11.75 7.32 5.32
N ASN A 128 10.86 6.94 4.39
CA ASN A 128 9.74 7.76 3.95
C ASN A 128 8.63 7.87 5.02
N ASP A 129 8.56 6.95 5.96
CA ASP A 129 7.46 6.86 6.91
C ASP A 129 7.36 8.09 7.82
N GLN A 130 8.49 8.69 8.20
CA GLN A 130 8.47 9.97 8.93
C GLN A 130 7.74 11.05 8.13
N VAL A 131 7.96 11.11 6.82
CA VAL A 131 7.30 12.09 5.94
C VAL A 131 5.80 11.81 5.88
N ARG A 132 5.41 10.55 5.71
CA ARG A 132 4.01 10.11 5.62
C ARG A 132 3.23 10.41 6.89
N PHE A 133 3.81 10.14 8.05
CA PHE A 133 3.21 10.48 9.34
C PHE A 133 3.05 11.99 9.51
N GLU A 134 4.12 12.74 9.34
CA GLU A 134 4.14 14.18 9.63
C GLU A 134 3.28 14.99 8.67
N LEU A 135 3.31 14.68 7.36
CA LEU A 135 2.40 15.33 6.40
C LEU A 135 0.92 15.01 6.73
N GLY A 136 0.64 13.79 7.20
CA GLY A 136 -0.68 13.42 7.70
C GLY A 136 -1.09 14.24 8.93
N TYR A 137 -0.21 14.36 9.91
CA TYR A 137 -0.48 15.16 11.12
C TYR A 137 -0.74 16.62 10.79
N TYR A 138 0.15 17.27 10.03
CA TYR A 138 0.00 18.69 9.69
C TYR A 138 -1.21 18.98 8.79
N ALA A 139 -1.63 18.04 7.96
CA ALA A 139 -2.85 18.19 7.18
C ALA A 139 -4.12 18.15 8.05
N LEU A 140 -4.10 17.36 9.12
CA LEU A 140 -5.27 17.12 9.98
C LEU A 140 -5.31 18.04 11.21
N GLU A 141 -4.14 18.42 11.74
CA GLU A 141 -3.98 19.29 12.90
C GLU A 141 -2.71 20.15 12.70
N PRO A 142 -2.82 21.32 12.01
CA PRO A 142 -1.67 22.09 11.56
C PRO A 142 -0.72 22.56 12.66
N ASP A 143 -1.25 22.79 13.86
CA ASP A 143 -0.48 23.33 14.98
C ASP A 143 0.01 22.26 15.96
N ILE A 144 -0.27 20.98 15.70
CA ILE A 144 0.14 19.88 16.60
C ILE A 144 1.68 19.80 16.66
N ARG A 145 2.21 19.66 17.85
CA ARG A 145 3.64 19.38 18.01
C ARG A 145 3.92 17.92 17.63
N VAL A 146 4.88 17.73 16.72
CA VAL A 146 5.35 16.39 16.34
C VAL A 146 6.69 16.12 17.02
N ILE A 147 6.82 14.97 17.65
CA ILE A 147 8.06 14.47 18.25
C ILE A 147 8.56 13.30 17.42
N ALA A 148 9.76 13.43 16.90
CA ALA A 148 10.42 12.42 16.08
C ALA A 148 11.76 12.01 16.72
N PRO A 149 11.76 11.09 17.68
CA PRO A 149 12.93 10.79 18.53
C PRO A 149 14.19 10.46 17.75
N TRP A 150 14.08 9.73 16.63
CA TRP A 150 15.23 9.39 15.79
C TRP A 150 15.99 10.60 15.23
N ARG A 151 15.41 11.80 15.25
CA ARG A 151 16.06 13.07 14.88
C ARG A 151 16.48 13.91 16.07
N GLU A 152 15.98 13.59 17.26
CA GLU A 152 16.12 14.42 18.46
C GLU A 152 17.06 13.81 19.51
N TRP A 153 17.01 12.47 19.71
CA TRP A 153 17.77 11.79 20.74
C TRP A 153 19.25 11.57 20.39
N ALA A 154 20.04 11.36 21.44
CA ALA A 154 21.49 11.15 21.31
C ALA A 154 21.89 9.71 20.95
N PHE A 155 20.94 8.78 20.82
CA PHE A 155 21.22 7.38 20.51
C PHE A 155 21.68 7.22 19.06
N LYS A 156 22.91 6.78 18.86
CA LYS A 156 23.55 6.66 17.53
C LYS A 156 23.59 5.22 17.01
N SER A 157 23.31 4.25 17.87
CA SER A 157 23.42 2.83 17.54
C SER A 157 22.38 2.00 18.29
N ARG A 158 22.13 0.76 17.79
CA ARG A 158 21.28 -0.22 18.49
C ARG A 158 21.83 -0.55 19.89
N GLU A 159 23.14 -0.55 20.05
CA GLU A 159 23.81 -0.79 21.34
C GLU A 159 23.36 0.23 22.38
N HIS A 160 23.40 1.52 22.05
CA HIS A 160 22.89 2.58 22.93
C HIS A 160 21.40 2.44 23.28
N LEU A 161 20.59 1.92 22.36
CA LEU A 161 19.19 1.63 22.64
C LEU A 161 19.03 0.46 23.61
N LEU A 162 19.84 -0.57 23.48
CA LEU A 162 19.85 -1.72 24.40
C LEU A 162 20.33 -1.33 25.79
N ASP A 163 21.39 -0.51 25.90
CA ASP A 163 21.90 0.04 27.18
C ASP A 163 20.82 0.86 27.89
N PHE A 164 20.11 1.72 27.13
CA PHE A 164 19.00 2.49 27.68
C PHE A 164 17.86 1.58 28.16
N ALA A 165 17.53 0.57 27.38
CA ALA A 165 16.50 -0.40 27.72
C ALA A 165 16.84 -1.19 28.99
N GLU A 166 18.12 -1.62 29.14
CA GLU A 166 18.59 -2.32 30.32
C GLU A 166 18.55 -1.40 31.55
N LYS A 167 19.10 -0.19 31.44
CA LYS A 167 19.10 0.81 32.50
C LYS A 167 17.69 1.12 33.03
N HIS A 168 16.71 1.13 32.16
CA HIS A 168 15.32 1.44 32.51
C HIS A 168 14.42 0.21 32.67
N GLN A 169 15.00 -1.00 32.68
CA GLN A 169 14.30 -2.28 32.85
C GLN A 169 13.13 -2.48 31.87
N ILE A 170 13.31 -2.01 30.63
CA ILE A 170 12.32 -2.17 29.58
C ILE A 170 12.26 -3.66 29.20
N PRO A 171 11.08 -4.31 29.23
CA PRO A 171 10.96 -5.71 28.87
C PRO A 171 11.37 -5.96 27.42
N ILE A 172 12.45 -6.71 27.21
CA ILE A 172 12.92 -7.18 25.89
C ILE A 172 12.69 -8.68 25.84
N ALA A 173 12.00 -9.17 24.82
CA ALA A 173 11.85 -10.59 24.61
C ALA A 173 13.22 -11.24 24.40
N LYS A 174 13.50 -12.36 25.13
CA LYS A 174 14.82 -13.00 25.14
C LYS A 174 15.23 -13.57 23.78
N ASP A 175 14.26 -13.95 22.98
CA ASP A 175 14.40 -14.47 21.62
C ASP A 175 14.70 -13.39 20.58
N LYS A 176 14.37 -12.12 20.86
CA LYS A 176 14.73 -10.98 20.00
C LYS A 176 16.10 -10.38 20.27
N ARG A 177 16.92 -10.99 21.15
CA ARG A 177 18.35 -10.70 21.28
C ARG A 177 19.18 -11.29 20.13
N GLY A 178 18.68 -12.34 19.47
CA GLY A 178 19.15 -12.79 18.18
C GLY A 178 18.51 -11.90 17.10
N GLU A 179 19.34 -11.20 16.36
CA GLU A 179 18.89 -10.25 15.34
C GLU A 179 18.03 -10.93 14.28
N ALA A 180 16.80 -10.42 14.06
CA ALA A 180 16.14 -10.70 12.79
C ALA A 180 17.07 -10.23 11.67
N PRO A 181 17.33 -11.06 10.66
CA PRO A 181 18.29 -10.75 9.58
C PRO A 181 17.82 -9.61 8.65
N PHE A 182 16.63 -9.08 8.90
CA PHE A 182 15.98 -7.98 8.15
C PHE A 182 14.82 -7.39 8.98
N SER A 183 14.30 -6.22 8.57
CA SER A 183 13.12 -5.59 9.17
C SER A 183 11.88 -5.96 8.37
N VAL A 184 10.75 -6.18 9.05
CA VAL A 184 9.45 -6.48 8.43
C VAL A 184 8.43 -5.44 8.89
N ASP A 185 7.68 -4.89 7.94
CA ASP A 185 6.47 -4.09 8.16
C ASP A 185 5.29 -4.76 7.41
N ALA A 186 4.19 -4.99 8.10
CA ALA A 186 3.09 -5.77 7.57
C ALA A 186 1.74 -5.13 7.86
N ASN A 187 0.78 -5.33 6.95
CA ASN A 187 -0.63 -5.04 7.13
C ASN A 187 -1.46 -5.99 6.26
N LEU A 188 -2.78 -5.81 6.23
CA LEU A 188 -3.67 -6.71 5.51
C LEU A 188 -3.38 -6.76 4.00
N LEU A 189 -2.89 -5.67 3.39
CA LEU A 189 -2.57 -5.64 1.95
C LEU A 189 -1.24 -6.33 1.64
N HIS A 190 -0.19 -6.10 2.45
CA HIS A 190 1.16 -6.55 2.12
C HIS A 190 2.04 -6.85 3.33
N SER A 191 3.19 -7.49 3.08
CA SER A 191 4.40 -7.38 3.90
C SER A 191 5.52 -6.72 3.10
N SER A 192 6.38 -6.01 3.81
CA SER A 192 7.57 -5.33 3.30
C SER A 192 8.76 -5.73 4.15
N SER A 193 9.77 -6.32 3.51
CA SER A 193 11.02 -6.74 4.16
C SER A 193 12.20 -5.96 3.60
N GLU A 194 13.03 -5.38 4.48
CA GLU A 194 14.18 -4.56 4.08
C GLU A 194 15.34 -4.63 5.07
N GLY A 195 16.51 -4.23 4.62
CA GLY A 195 17.73 -4.07 5.45
C GLY A 195 18.56 -5.34 5.60
N LYS A 196 19.75 -5.18 6.14
CA LYS A 196 20.73 -6.24 6.47
C LYS A 196 21.01 -7.19 5.30
N VAL A 197 20.55 -8.46 5.39
CA VAL A 197 20.78 -9.47 4.35
C VAL A 197 20.20 -9.06 2.98
N LEU A 198 19.24 -8.13 2.95
CA LEU A 198 18.60 -7.63 1.74
C LEU A 198 19.24 -6.36 1.17
N GLU A 199 20.29 -5.80 1.81
CA GLU A 199 20.91 -4.54 1.38
C GLU A 199 21.71 -4.69 0.09
N ASP A 200 22.25 -5.86 -0.21
CA ASP A 200 22.96 -6.14 -1.46
C ASP A 200 21.98 -6.59 -2.56
N PRO A 201 21.72 -5.74 -3.58
CA PRO A 201 20.79 -6.09 -4.64
C PRO A 201 21.33 -7.15 -5.61
N SER A 202 22.59 -7.56 -5.51
CA SER A 202 23.17 -8.65 -6.32
C SER A 202 22.92 -10.04 -5.74
N VAL A 203 22.41 -10.10 -4.49
CA VAL A 203 22.15 -11.35 -3.77
C VAL A 203 20.65 -11.64 -3.77
N GLU A 204 20.28 -12.85 -4.16
CA GLU A 204 18.89 -13.32 -4.09
C GLU A 204 18.34 -13.26 -2.66
N ALA A 205 17.09 -12.81 -2.52
CA ALA A 205 16.42 -12.83 -1.23
C ALA A 205 16.23 -14.27 -0.74
N PRO A 206 16.71 -14.64 0.45
CA PRO A 206 16.51 -15.99 0.98
C PRO A 206 15.03 -16.36 1.13
N GLU A 207 14.66 -17.63 0.94
CA GLU A 207 13.27 -18.08 0.99
C GLU A 207 12.57 -17.72 2.31
N PHE A 208 13.28 -17.75 3.44
CA PHE A 208 12.73 -17.40 4.75
C PHE A 208 12.24 -15.94 4.89
N VAL A 209 12.56 -15.07 3.94
CA VAL A 209 12.05 -13.69 3.87
C VAL A 209 10.57 -13.69 3.49
N HIS A 210 10.16 -14.66 2.67
CA HIS A 210 8.79 -14.81 2.23
C HIS A 210 7.95 -15.54 3.28
N GLN A 211 7.09 -14.80 3.98
CA GLN A 211 6.29 -15.30 5.10
C GLN A 211 4.79 -15.35 4.78
N ARG A 212 4.38 -14.74 3.66
CA ARG A 212 2.97 -14.64 3.26
C ARG A 212 2.59 -15.46 2.04
N THR A 213 3.56 -16.11 1.39
CA THR A 213 3.33 -16.89 0.18
C THR A 213 4.15 -18.17 0.23
N LEU A 214 3.58 -19.25 -0.25
CA LEU A 214 4.36 -20.45 -0.60
C LEU A 214 5.34 -20.08 -1.73
N SER A 215 6.46 -20.84 -1.82
CA SER A 215 7.27 -20.77 -3.03
C SER A 215 6.43 -21.19 -4.25
N PRO A 216 6.56 -20.51 -5.39
CA PRO A 216 5.91 -20.96 -6.63
C PRO A 216 6.22 -22.41 -6.99
N GLU A 217 7.41 -22.91 -6.64
CA GLU A 217 7.83 -24.30 -6.85
C GLU A 217 7.01 -25.26 -5.99
N ASP A 218 6.70 -24.88 -4.73
CA ASP A 218 5.96 -25.69 -3.76
C ASP A 218 4.44 -25.53 -3.90
N ALA A 219 3.97 -24.57 -4.69
CA ALA A 219 2.55 -24.35 -4.95
C ALA A 219 1.94 -25.53 -5.75
N PRO A 220 0.64 -25.82 -5.58
CA PRO A 220 -0.03 -26.95 -6.21
C PRO A 220 0.12 -27.01 -7.74
N ASP A 221 0.25 -28.23 -8.27
CA ASP A 221 0.31 -28.50 -9.72
C ASP A 221 -1.06 -28.41 -10.41
N VAL A 222 -2.14 -28.18 -9.63
CA VAL A 222 -3.50 -27.97 -10.13
C VAL A 222 -3.88 -26.50 -9.92
N ALA A 223 -4.27 -25.84 -11.01
CA ALA A 223 -4.68 -24.45 -10.95
C ALA A 223 -5.98 -24.25 -10.16
N THR A 224 -6.05 -23.20 -9.35
CA THR A 224 -7.27 -22.74 -8.71
C THR A 224 -7.93 -21.68 -9.59
N VAL A 225 -9.24 -21.79 -9.80
CA VAL A 225 -10.03 -20.76 -10.52
C VAL A 225 -11.02 -20.13 -9.56
N ILE A 226 -11.00 -18.80 -9.49
CA ILE A 226 -11.93 -18.01 -8.70
C ILE A 226 -12.67 -17.00 -9.57
N THR A 227 -13.87 -16.61 -9.13
CA THR A 227 -14.66 -15.55 -9.75
C THR A 227 -14.78 -14.39 -8.77
N ILE A 228 -14.42 -13.19 -9.19
CA ILE A 228 -14.52 -11.96 -8.40
C ILE A 228 -15.57 -11.08 -9.05
N ALA A 229 -16.57 -10.63 -8.27
CA ALA A 229 -17.55 -9.65 -8.73
C ALA A 229 -17.16 -8.24 -8.27
N PHE A 230 -17.43 -7.28 -9.15
CA PHE A 230 -17.17 -5.86 -8.94
C PHE A 230 -18.44 -5.03 -9.07
N GLU A 231 -18.55 -4.01 -8.23
CA GLU A 231 -19.56 -2.95 -8.32
C GLU A 231 -18.87 -1.58 -8.25
N LYS A 232 -18.98 -0.79 -9.32
CA LYS A 232 -18.36 0.56 -9.41
C LYS A 232 -16.86 0.57 -9.07
N GLY A 233 -16.15 -0.47 -9.53
CA GLY A 233 -14.70 -0.62 -9.33
C GLY A 233 -14.29 -1.32 -8.04
N ASP A 234 -15.17 -1.48 -7.06
CA ASP A 234 -14.86 -2.19 -5.83
C ASP A 234 -15.24 -3.67 -5.92
N PRO A 235 -14.40 -4.59 -5.42
CA PRO A 235 -14.75 -5.99 -5.33
C PRO A 235 -15.77 -6.22 -4.22
N VAL A 236 -16.82 -7.01 -4.50
CA VAL A 236 -17.94 -7.22 -3.57
C VAL A 236 -18.17 -8.69 -3.22
N SER A 237 -17.70 -9.63 -4.05
CA SER A 237 -17.84 -11.06 -3.76
C SER A 237 -16.73 -11.90 -4.39
N ILE A 238 -16.50 -13.09 -3.81
CA ILE A 238 -15.63 -14.13 -4.36
C ILE A 238 -16.48 -15.41 -4.49
N ASN A 239 -16.48 -16.02 -5.68
CA ASN A 239 -17.24 -17.25 -5.99
C ASN A 239 -18.75 -17.14 -5.64
N GLY A 240 -19.31 -15.93 -5.77
CA GLY A 240 -20.72 -15.64 -5.47
C GLY A 240 -21.02 -15.39 -4.00
N GLU A 241 -20.05 -15.49 -3.11
CA GLU A 241 -20.19 -15.16 -1.70
C GLU A 241 -19.84 -13.68 -1.45
N ALA A 242 -20.81 -12.89 -1.00
CA ALA A 242 -20.60 -11.49 -0.65
C ALA A 242 -19.82 -11.38 0.66
N MET A 243 -18.83 -10.48 0.69
CA MET A 243 -17.91 -10.33 1.82
C MET A 243 -17.68 -8.86 2.16
N SER A 244 -17.35 -8.58 3.43
CA SER A 244 -16.86 -7.27 3.82
C SER A 244 -15.48 -7.00 3.18
N PRO A 245 -15.07 -5.73 3.00
CA PRO A 245 -13.78 -5.37 2.41
C PRO A 245 -12.59 -6.11 3.03
N ALA A 246 -12.46 -6.12 4.34
CA ALA A 246 -11.35 -6.80 5.02
C ALA A 246 -11.42 -8.32 4.85
N THR A 247 -12.60 -8.92 4.95
CA THR A 247 -12.78 -10.37 4.73
C THR A 247 -12.43 -10.76 3.30
N LEU A 248 -12.87 -9.97 2.31
CA LEU A 248 -12.58 -10.21 0.91
C LEU A 248 -11.07 -10.21 0.63
N LEU A 249 -10.35 -9.19 1.12
CA LEU A 249 -8.90 -9.11 0.95
C LEU A 249 -8.17 -10.24 1.69
N THR A 250 -8.63 -10.61 2.88
CA THR A 250 -8.10 -11.75 3.64
C THR A 250 -8.25 -13.05 2.84
N THR A 251 -9.42 -13.27 2.25
CA THR A 251 -9.69 -14.45 1.43
C THR A 251 -8.81 -14.48 0.17
N LEU A 252 -8.63 -13.34 -0.50
CA LEU A 252 -7.72 -13.23 -1.64
C LEU A 252 -6.26 -13.46 -1.22
N ASN A 253 -5.85 -13.01 -0.04
CA ASN A 253 -4.52 -13.29 0.50
C ASN A 253 -4.29 -14.78 0.67
N GLN A 254 -5.29 -15.53 1.16
CA GLN A 254 -5.18 -16.97 1.31
C GLN A 254 -5.03 -17.67 -0.06
N TYR A 255 -5.86 -17.29 -1.05
CA TYR A 255 -5.71 -17.81 -2.40
C TYR A 255 -4.33 -17.49 -3.00
N GLY A 256 -3.82 -16.27 -2.77
CA GLY A 256 -2.49 -15.89 -3.24
C GLY A 256 -1.38 -16.65 -2.52
N HIS A 257 -1.49 -16.82 -1.20
CA HIS A 257 -0.58 -17.65 -0.38
C HIS A 257 -0.46 -19.05 -0.97
N ASP A 258 -1.59 -19.74 -1.12
CA ASP A 258 -1.65 -21.14 -1.54
C ASP A 258 -1.11 -21.38 -2.97
N ASN A 259 -1.11 -20.33 -3.81
CA ASN A 259 -0.65 -20.39 -5.19
C ASN A 259 0.68 -19.66 -5.44
N GLY A 260 1.39 -19.25 -4.40
CA GLY A 260 2.72 -18.60 -4.50
C GLY A 260 2.68 -17.21 -5.18
N ILE A 261 1.55 -16.48 -5.13
CA ILE A 261 1.33 -15.25 -5.86
C ILE A 261 1.68 -14.03 -5.01
N GLY A 262 2.32 -13.03 -5.63
CA GLY A 262 2.46 -11.68 -5.07
C GLY A 262 3.83 -11.33 -4.54
N ARG A 263 4.89 -12.09 -4.85
CA ARG A 263 6.28 -11.76 -4.52
C ARG A 263 6.83 -10.69 -5.45
N LEU A 264 7.53 -9.73 -4.90
CA LEU A 264 8.19 -8.66 -5.64
C LEU A 264 9.50 -8.28 -4.94
N ASP A 265 10.61 -8.32 -5.67
CA ASP A 265 11.91 -7.79 -5.27
C ASP A 265 12.18 -6.52 -6.09
N LEU A 266 12.26 -5.37 -5.43
CA LEU A 266 12.30 -4.07 -6.09
C LEU A 266 13.37 -3.17 -5.48
N VAL A 267 14.15 -2.51 -6.34
CA VAL A 267 14.98 -1.36 -5.96
C VAL A 267 14.23 -0.09 -6.33
N GLU A 268 13.67 0.59 -5.34
CA GLU A 268 12.84 1.78 -5.50
C GLU A 268 13.57 3.08 -5.16
N ASN A 269 13.04 4.20 -5.63
CA ASN A 269 13.55 5.53 -5.29
C ASN A 269 12.73 6.12 -4.14
N ARG A 270 13.34 6.21 -2.96
CA ARG A 270 12.70 6.85 -1.80
C ARG A 270 12.55 8.36 -2.00
N PHE A 271 11.46 8.92 -1.50
CA PHE A 271 11.19 10.37 -1.56
C PHE A 271 12.30 11.19 -0.88
N VAL A 272 12.93 10.65 0.15
CA VAL A 272 14.09 11.25 0.82
C VAL A 272 15.39 11.22 -0.01
N GLY A 273 15.35 10.73 -1.26
CA GLY A 273 16.40 10.90 -2.26
C GLY A 273 17.40 9.76 -2.40
N MET A 274 17.15 8.59 -1.80
CA MET A 274 18.03 7.42 -1.94
C MET A 274 17.32 6.23 -2.58
N LYS A 275 18.09 5.34 -3.21
CA LYS A 275 17.59 4.03 -3.64
C LYS A 275 17.56 3.08 -2.44
N SER A 276 16.54 2.24 -2.39
CA SER A 276 16.39 1.20 -1.38
C SER A 276 15.80 -0.06 -1.98
N ARG A 277 16.35 -1.22 -1.62
CA ARG A 277 15.73 -2.50 -1.97
C ARG A 277 14.69 -2.87 -0.92
N GLY A 278 13.51 -3.27 -1.39
CA GLY A 278 12.45 -3.88 -0.60
C GLY A 278 12.01 -5.19 -1.23
N VAL A 279 11.77 -6.19 -0.41
CA VAL A 279 11.13 -7.45 -0.82
C VAL A 279 9.71 -7.44 -0.27
N TYR A 280 8.76 -7.50 -1.17
CA TYR A 280 7.34 -7.35 -0.88
C TYR A 280 6.58 -8.62 -1.16
N GLU A 281 5.53 -8.86 -0.38
CA GLU A 281 4.54 -9.88 -0.65
C GLU A 281 3.15 -9.27 -0.60
N THR A 282 2.42 -9.32 -1.71
CA THR A 282 1.10 -8.71 -1.87
C THR A 282 0.14 -9.72 -2.52
N PRO A 283 -0.13 -10.86 -1.86
CA PRO A 283 -0.81 -11.98 -2.51
C PRO A 283 -2.21 -11.61 -3.03
N GLY A 284 -3.10 -11.19 -2.17
CA GLY A 284 -4.46 -10.78 -2.55
C GLY A 284 -4.50 -9.54 -3.43
N GLY A 285 -3.60 -8.57 -3.17
CA GLY A 285 -3.50 -7.36 -3.97
C GLY A 285 -3.11 -7.62 -5.42
N THR A 286 -2.20 -8.56 -5.67
CA THR A 286 -1.81 -8.95 -7.03
C THR A 286 -2.97 -9.59 -7.80
N ILE A 287 -3.74 -10.46 -7.14
CA ILE A 287 -4.94 -11.06 -7.73
C ILE A 287 -6.00 -9.99 -8.02
N LEU A 288 -6.25 -9.08 -7.06
CA LEU A 288 -7.23 -8.02 -7.18
C LEU A 288 -6.88 -7.05 -8.31
N LEU A 289 -5.61 -6.66 -8.46
CA LEU A 289 -5.17 -5.79 -9.55
C LEU A 289 -5.43 -6.43 -10.92
N ALA A 290 -5.08 -7.70 -11.08
CA ALA A 290 -5.32 -8.42 -12.33
C ALA A 290 -6.82 -8.49 -12.66
N ALA A 291 -7.66 -8.80 -11.67
CA ALA A 291 -9.11 -8.89 -11.83
C ALA A 291 -9.76 -7.52 -12.13
N HIS A 292 -9.37 -6.46 -11.40
CA HIS A 292 -9.87 -5.11 -11.60
C HIS A 292 -9.54 -4.59 -13.02
N ARG A 293 -8.31 -4.76 -13.48
CA ARG A 293 -7.92 -4.47 -14.87
C ARG A 293 -8.73 -5.30 -15.86
N GLY A 294 -9.09 -6.52 -15.48
CA GLY A 294 -9.95 -7.41 -16.30
C GLY A 294 -11.34 -6.84 -16.52
N VAL A 295 -12.05 -6.37 -15.49
CA VAL A 295 -13.37 -5.78 -15.65
C VAL A 295 -13.33 -4.42 -16.34
N GLU A 296 -12.32 -3.58 -16.04
CA GLU A 296 -12.12 -2.30 -16.73
C GLU A 296 -11.92 -2.48 -18.24
N SER A 297 -11.24 -3.53 -18.66
CA SER A 297 -10.92 -3.76 -20.08
C SER A 297 -12.15 -3.91 -20.98
N ILE A 298 -13.32 -4.21 -20.42
CA ILE A 298 -14.56 -4.35 -21.17
C ILE A 298 -15.60 -3.27 -20.83
N THR A 299 -15.38 -2.45 -19.80
CA THR A 299 -16.35 -1.46 -19.31
C THR A 299 -15.91 -0.02 -19.48
N LEU A 300 -14.61 0.23 -19.65
CA LEU A 300 -14.09 1.58 -19.91
C LEU A 300 -13.90 1.83 -21.41
N ASP A 301 -14.29 3.02 -21.83
CA ASP A 301 -13.90 3.58 -23.13
C ASP A 301 -12.38 3.72 -23.21
N GLY A 302 -11.81 3.50 -24.41
CA GLY A 302 -10.36 3.51 -24.61
C GLY A 302 -9.70 4.83 -24.24
N GLY A 303 -10.34 5.98 -24.56
CA GLY A 303 -9.83 7.30 -24.18
C GLY A 303 -9.82 7.53 -22.67
N ALA A 304 -10.91 7.12 -22.00
CA ALA A 304 -11.04 7.20 -20.54
C ALA A 304 -10.03 6.28 -19.83
N MET A 305 -9.81 5.07 -20.34
CA MET A 305 -8.86 4.11 -19.80
C MET A 305 -7.41 4.65 -19.88
N HIS A 306 -7.00 5.19 -21.02
CA HIS A 306 -5.66 5.76 -21.20
C HIS A 306 -5.45 6.97 -20.30
N LEU A 307 -6.42 7.89 -20.23
CA LEU A 307 -6.35 9.03 -19.32
C LEU A 307 -6.22 8.59 -17.86
N LYS A 308 -7.01 7.60 -17.44
CA LYS A 308 -6.93 7.05 -16.09
C LYS A 308 -5.55 6.46 -15.78
N ASP A 309 -4.94 5.75 -16.74
CA ASP A 309 -3.59 5.20 -16.58
C ASP A 309 -2.51 6.29 -16.40
N GLU A 310 -2.65 7.44 -17.09
CA GLU A 310 -1.78 8.61 -16.86
C GLU A 310 -1.98 9.21 -15.46
N LEU A 311 -3.22 9.30 -15.00
CA LEU A 311 -3.54 9.80 -13.65
C LEU A 311 -3.05 8.85 -12.55
N ALA A 312 -3.08 7.53 -12.80
CA ALA A 312 -2.62 6.49 -11.88
C ALA A 312 -1.16 6.69 -11.45
N VAL A 313 -0.28 7.07 -12.39
CA VAL A 313 1.13 7.35 -12.09
C VAL A 313 1.28 8.53 -11.14
N LYS A 314 0.56 9.63 -11.39
CA LYS A 314 0.58 10.82 -10.50
C LYS A 314 0.01 10.49 -9.13
N TYR A 315 -1.09 9.74 -9.09
CA TYR A 315 -1.72 9.27 -7.87
C TYR A 315 -0.74 8.43 -7.02
N ALA A 316 -0.07 7.47 -7.65
CA ALA A 316 0.91 6.62 -6.98
C ALA A 316 2.07 7.42 -6.37
N HIS A 317 2.59 8.43 -7.09
CA HIS A 317 3.64 9.31 -6.59
C HIS A 317 3.18 10.14 -5.38
N LEU A 318 1.97 10.73 -5.42
CA LEU A 318 1.43 11.49 -4.28
C LEU A 318 1.28 10.61 -3.04
N VAL A 319 0.71 9.42 -3.21
CA VAL A 319 0.51 8.46 -2.11
C VAL A 319 1.85 7.99 -1.55
N TYR A 320 2.79 7.60 -2.42
CA TYR A 320 4.11 7.14 -2.00
C TYR A 320 4.86 8.20 -1.18
N ASN A 321 4.75 9.47 -1.59
CA ASN A 321 5.40 10.61 -0.97
C ASN A 321 4.68 11.15 0.29
N GLY A 322 3.55 10.57 0.69
CA GLY A 322 2.83 10.94 1.92
C GLY A 322 1.75 12.00 1.77
N PHE A 323 1.39 12.39 0.53
CA PHE A 323 0.39 13.42 0.23
C PHE A 323 -1.04 12.86 0.17
N TRP A 324 -1.39 11.91 1.03
CA TRP A 324 -2.73 11.31 1.05
C TRP A 324 -3.85 12.33 1.26
N PHE A 325 -3.65 13.33 2.12
CA PHE A 325 -4.63 14.38 2.44
C PHE A 325 -4.46 15.65 1.59
N SER A 326 -3.71 15.60 0.49
CA SER A 326 -3.51 16.77 -0.36
C SER A 326 -4.67 16.98 -1.32
N PRO A 327 -4.98 18.25 -1.67
CA PRO A 327 -6.03 18.58 -2.64
C PRO A 327 -5.81 17.91 -4.00
N GLU A 328 -4.55 17.76 -4.44
CA GLU A 328 -4.21 17.11 -5.71
C GLU A 328 -4.62 15.63 -5.72
N ARG A 329 -4.36 14.90 -4.62
CA ARG A 329 -4.77 13.51 -4.50
C ARG A 329 -6.30 13.39 -4.50
N GLU A 330 -7.00 14.30 -3.82
CA GLU A 330 -8.46 14.33 -3.77
C GLU A 330 -9.07 14.61 -5.15
N MET A 331 -8.51 15.54 -5.91
CA MET A 331 -8.93 15.80 -7.30
C MET A 331 -8.72 14.58 -8.19
N LEU A 332 -7.56 13.91 -8.07
CA LEU A 332 -7.29 12.67 -8.82
C LEU A 332 -8.27 11.57 -8.42
N GLN A 333 -8.56 11.41 -7.13
CA GLN A 333 -9.52 10.42 -6.65
C GLN A 333 -10.90 10.66 -7.22
N ALA A 334 -11.37 11.90 -7.22
CA ALA A 334 -12.68 12.24 -7.78
C ALA A 334 -12.78 11.90 -9.28
N ALA A 335 -11.72 12.17 -10.06
CA ALA A 335 -11.66 11.81 -11.47
C ALA A 335 -11.64 10.27 -11.67
N ILE A 336 -10.87 9.56 -10.85
CA ILE A 336 -10.77 8.10 -10.86
C ILE A 336 -12.13 7.50 -10.49
N ASP A 337 -12.74 7.94 -9.39
CA ASP A 337 -14.04 7.43 -8.93
C ASP A 337 -15.15 7.66 -9.98
N HIS A 338 -15.10 8.80 -10.68
CA HIS A 338 -16.02 9.05 -11.78
C HIS A 338 -15.86 8.02 -12.90
N SER A 339 -14.64 7.62 -13.23
CA SER A 339 -14.38 6.60 -14.25
C SER A 339 -14.94 5.21 -13.86
N GLN A 340 -15.09 4.95 -12.56
CA GLN A 340 -15.50 3.65 -12.05
C GLN A 340 -17.04 3.43 -12.03
N LEU A 341 -17.83 4.47 -12.28
CA LEU A 341 -19.30 4.42 -12.15
C LEU A 341 -19.97 3.27 -12.94
N LYS A 342 -19.33 2.80 -14.01
CA LYS A 342 -19.80 1.71 -14.89
C LYS A 342 -18.90 0.47 -14.82
N VAL A 343 -17.87 0.47 -13.98
CA VAL A 343 -16.97 -0.66 -13.82
C VAL A 343 -17.59 -1.67 -12.87
N SER A 344 -18.54 -2.46 -13.40
CA SER A 344 -19.29 -3.50 -12.67
C SER A 344 -19.36 -4.76 -13.52
N GLY A 345 -19.23 -5.93 -12.88
CA GLY A 345 -19.24 -7.20 -13.59
C GLY A 345 -18.49 -8.29 -12.85
N THR A 346 -18.24 -9.40 -13.50
CA THR A 346 -17.51 -10.55 -12.93
C THR A 346 -16.28 -10.88 -13.75
N VAL A 347 -15.21 -11.29 -13.05
CA VAL A 347 -13.93 -11.70 -13.64
C VAL A 347 -13.55 -13.06 -13.10
N ARG A 348 -13.26 -14.01 -14.00
CA ARG A 348 -12.68 -15.30 -13.63
C ARG A 348 -11.16 -15.23 -13.74
N VAL A 349 -10.49 -15.59 -12.65
CA VAL A 349 -9.03 -15.56 -12.53
C VAL A 349 -8.52 -16.97 -12.26
N LYS A 350 -7.58 -17.41 -13.07
CA LYS A 350 -6.82 -18.64 -12.87
C LYS A 350 -5.55 -18.33 -12.08
N LEU A 351 -5.39 -18.97 -10.94
CA LEU A 351 -4.26 -18.88 -10.03
C LEU A 351 -3.38 -20.12 -10.18
N TYR A 352 -2.12 -19.93 -10.49
CA TYR A 352 -1.21 -21.06 -10.70
C TYR A 352 0.25 -20.62 -10.58
N LYS A 353 0.97 -21.21 -9.63
CA LYS A 353 2.43 -21.08 -9.47
C LYS A 353 2.96 -19.67 -9.70
N GLY A 354 2.57 -18.73 -8.84
CA GLY A 354 2.99 -17.33 -8.87
C GLY A 354 2.21 -16.42 -9.83
N ASN A 355 1.27 -16.96 -10.63
CA ASN A 355 0.57 -16.20 -11.65
C ASN A 355 -0.94 -16.09 -11.36
N ALA A 356 -1.48 -14.88 -11.55
CA ALA A 356 -2.90 -14.59 -11.58
C ALA A 356 -3.30 -14.18 -13.02
N THR A 357 -3.98 -15.07 -13.74
CA THR A 357 -4.33 -14.88 -15.15
C THR A 357 -5.85 -14.74 -15.32
N VAL A 358 -6.30 -13.63 -15.89
CA VAL A 358 -7.72 -13.44 -16.25
C VAL A 358 -8.07 -14.37 -17.40
N ILE A 359 -9.09 -15.22 -17.20
CA ILE A 359 -9.53 -16.21 -18.19
C ILE A 359 -10.97 -15.99 -18.65
N GLY A 360 -11.69 -15.04 -18.08
CA GLY A 360 -13.05 -14.67 -18.48
C GLY A 360 -13.50 -13.41 -17.78
N ARG A 361 -14.40 -12.68 -18.42
CA ARG A 361 -15.01 -11.45 -17.90
C ARG A 361 -16.39 -11.24 -18.48
N GLU A 362 -17.32 -10.77 -17.64
CA GLU A 362 -18.70 -10.53 -18.00
C GLU A 362 -19.20 -9.24 -17.34
N SER A 363 -19.95 -8.42 -18.08
CA SER A 363 -20.54 -7.19 -17.57
C SER A 363 -21.78 -6.81 -18.38
N ALA A 364 -22.82 -6.33 -17.70
CA ALA A 364 -23.97 -5.69 -18.35
C ALA A 364 -23.60 -4.30 -18.91
N GLU A 365 -22.51 -3.70 -18.43
CA GLU A 365 -21.99 -2.41 -18.89
C GLU A 365 -20.85 -2.59 -19.93
N SER A 366 -20.74 -3.78 -20.54
CA SER A 366 -19.68 -4.08 -21.50
C SER A 366 -19.79 -3.22 -22.75
N LEU A 367 -18.64 -2.65 -23.14
CA LEU A 367 -18.43 -1.95 -24.41
C LEU A 367 -17.88 -2.90 -25.50
N TYR A 368 -17.62 -4.17 -25.15
CA TYR A 368 -17.16 -5.17 -26.10
C TYR A 368 -18.35 -5.66 -26.92
N ASP A 369 -18.36 -5.27 -28.19
CA ASP A 369 -19.41 -5.64 -29.15
C ASP A 369 -18.87 -6.74 -30.06
N GLN A 370 -19.41 -7.94 -29.93
CA GLN A 370 -18.97 -9.11 -30.69
C GLN A 370 -19.26 -8.98 -32.19
N GLU A 371 -20.34 -8.27 -32.59
CA GLU A 371 -20.66 -8.07 -33.99
C GLU A 371 -19.70 -7.11 -34.68
N LEU A 372 -19.15 -6.12 -33.92
CA LEU A 372 -18.14 -5.18 -34.43
C LEU A 372 -16.76 -5.81 -34.63
N VAL A 373 -16.39 -6.79 -33.80
CA VAL A 373 -15.03 -7.34 -33.79
C VAL A 373 -14.88 -8.67 -34.51
N THR A 374 -16.00 -9.30 -34.92
CA THR A 374 -15.96 -10.59 -35.62
C THR A 374 -15.36 -10.46 -37.03
N PHE A 375 -14.61 -11.47 -37.45
CA PHE A 375 -14.10 -11.61 -38.81
C PHE A 375 -15.02 -12.53 -39.66
N GLU A 376 -16.16 -12.96 -39.13
CA GLU A 376 -17.10 -13.83 -39.85
C GLU A 376 -17.83 -13.05 -40.94
N ASP A 377 -18.09 -13.73 -42.09
CA ASP A 377 -18.81 -13.15 -43.21
C ASP A 377 -20.26 -12.82 -42.85
N GLY A 378 -20.67 -11.58 -43.09
CA GLY A 378 -22.06 -11.11 -42.88
C GLY A 378 -22.27 -10.12 -41.75
N ALA A 379 -21.30 -9.89 -40.87
CA ALA A 379 -21.35 -8.83 -39.87
C ALA A 379 -20.92 -7.48 -40.50
N VAL A 380 -21.89 -6.63 -40.84
CA VAL A 380 -21.64 -5.30 -41.41
C VAL A 380 -21.76 -4.26 -40.33
N ALA A 381 -20.72 -4.15 -39.49
CA ALA A 381 -20.71 -3.18 -38.40
C ALA A 381 -20.22 -1.79 -38.85
N TYR A 382 -19.31 -1.72 -39.83
CA TYR A 382 -18.86 -0.47 -40.47
C TYR A 382 -18.27 -0.76 -41.86
N ASP A 383 -18.20 0.27 -42.73
CA ASP A 383 -17.54 0.12 -44.04
C ASP A 383 -16.00 0.15 -43.88
N GLN A 384 -15.36 -0.99 -44.13
CA GLN A 384 -13.89 -1.10 -44.05
C GLN A 384 -13.14 -0.12 -44.97
N LYS A 385 -13.81 0.42 -46.02
CA LYS A 385 -13.22 1.43 -46.92
C LYS A 385 -12.93 2.77 -46.18
N ASP A 386 -13.65 3.08 -45.12
CA ASP A 386 -13.46 4.30 -44.35
C ASP A 386 -12.06 4.33 -43.69
N ALA A 387 -11.50 3.18 -43.36
CA ALA A 387 -10.15 3.06 -42.83
C ALA A 387 -9.08 3.63 -43.79
N ALA A 388 -9.28 3.54 -45.13
CA ALA A 388 -8.33 4.08 -46.08
C ALA A 388 -8.20 5.61 -46.01
N GLY A 389 -9.31 6.34 -45.77
CA GLY A 389 -9.32 7.78 -45.59
C GLY A 389 -8.63 8.18 -44.30
N PHE A 390 -8.98 7.53 -43.21
CA PHE A 390 -8.37 7.75 -41.88
C PHE A 390 -6.83 7.53 -41.92
N ILE A 391 -6.37 6.42 -42.51
CA ILE A 391 -4.95 6.10 -42.61
C ILE A 391 -4.21 7.14 -43.46
N LYS A 392 -4.78 7.59 -44.60
CA LYS A 392 -4.16 8.60 -45.48
C LYS A 392 -3.94 9.90 -44.74
N LEU A 393 -4.93 10.39 -43.97
CA LEU A 393 -4.82 11.61 -43.17
C LEU A 393 -3.75 11.47 -42.08
N ASN A 394 -3.78 10.40 -41.29
CA ASN A 394 -2.77 10.15 -40.27
C ASN A 394 -1.35 9.98 -40.84
N ALA A 395 -1.23 9.44 -42.07
CA ALA A 395 0.06 9.27 -42.72
C ALA A 395 0.66 10.58 -43.29
N LEU A 396 -0.07 11.71 -43.37
CA LEU A 396 0.44 12.94 -43.98
C LEU A 396 1.74 13.41 -43.34
N ARG A 397 1.79 13.50 -42.00
CA ARG A 397 2.99 13.89 -41.26
C ARG A 397 4.18 12.96 -41.52
N LEU A 398 3.93 11.65 -41.55
CA LEU A 398 4.97 10.64 -41.78
C LEU A 398 5.51 10.70 -43.22
N ARG A 399 4.65 10.98 -44.20
CA ARG A 399 5.07 11.18 -45.59
C ARG A 399 5.96 12.42 -45.77
N VAL A 400 5.62 13.54 -45.06
CA VAL A 400 6.45 14.75 -45.09
C VAL A 400 7.81 14.49 -44.48
N LEU A 401 7.85 13.80 -43.29
CA LEU A 401 9.10 13.40 -42.66
C LEU A 401 9.93 12.49 -43.53
N GLY A 402 9.36 11.44 -44.12
CA GLY A 402 10.04 10.50 -45.00
C GLY A 402 10.62 11.17 -46.26
N LYS A 403 9.91 12.18 -46.83
CA LYS A 403 10.44 12.96 -47.97
C LYS A 403 11.63 13.84 -47.56
N ARG A 404 11.61 14.43 -46.37
CA ARG A 404 12.75 15.19 -45.82
C ARG A 404 13.96 14.28 -45.64
N ASP A 405 13.78 13.17 -44.93
CA ASP A 405 14.85 12.25 -44.58
C ASP A 405 15.44 11.53 -45.80
N ALA A 406 14.67 11.39 -46.89
CA ALA A 406 15.17 10.90 -48.16
C ALA A 406 16.07 11.91 -48.88
N ARG A 407 15.83 13.23 -48.70
CA ARG A 407 16.73 14.27 -49.27
C ARG A 407 18.07 14.32 -48.55
N ASP A 408 18.07 14.02 -47.26
CA ASP A 408 19.28 14.05 -46.41
C ASP A 408 20.18 12.81 -46.62
N ARG A 409 19.67 11.77 -47.35
CA ARG A 409 20.38 10.54 -47.66
C ARG A 409 20.93 10.51 -49.12
N GLY A 410 20.54 11.42 -49.96
CA GLY A 410 20.97 11.57 -51.33
C GLY A 410 21.91 12.73 -51.53
#